data_096781ffab7c7a813065f85ed583d11c
#
_entry.id   096781ffab7c7a813065f85ed583d11c
#
_cell.length_a   1.000
_cell.length_b   1.000
_cell.length_c   1.000
_cell.angle_alpha   90.00
_cell.angle_beta   90.00
_cell.angle_gamma   90.00
#
_symmetry.space_group_name_H-M   'P 1'
#
loop_
_entity.id
_entity.type
_entity.pdbx_description
1 polymer ?
#
loop_
_entity_poly.entity_id
_entity_poly.type
_entity_poly.pdbx_seq_one_letter_code
_entity_poly.pdbx_strand_id
1 'polypeptide(L)'
;MKKTFFLLFCLLIAVSACRQSMRTVPADNPRQGTTEEEASVESFYDEQKASEARNEQPATNIRMMELPAPLKDRPEQILRKKGFTISYNKKTKVPNWVAWHLTKSHTYGRMQRHNEVFTPDDEVPSPRAIDDDYYTSRYDRGHMCPAGDNKWDAQAMRESFLFSNICPQNHGLNKNEWNDLEIKCREWAREFGAVDIVCGPVFGLHDNEMQQKTIGKNKVWVPDAFFKVVLCRKGYPKAIGFIYKNQGKFQRMSECVYTVDEIERITGIDFYPLLNDNIEDRVEADARLSDW
;
A
#
# COMPACT_ATOMS: atom_id res chain seq x y z
N MET A 1 -52.10 34.45 14.83
CA MET A 1 -52.57 35.56 13.95
C MET A 1 -51.40 35.99 13.06
N LYS A 2 -51.69 36.18 11.76
CA LYS A 2 -50.92 36.72 10.62
C LYS A 2 -49.85 35.74 10.08
N LYS A 3 -50.10 34.96 9.04
CA LYS A 3 -50.41 35.22 7.60
C LYS A 3 -49.16 35.73 6.85
N THR A 4 -48.59 34.85 6.02
CA THR A 4 -48.52 34.82 4.55
C THR A 4 -47.50 35.79 3.90
N PHE A 5 -46.57 35.31 3.05
CA PHE A 5 -46.69 35.51 1.61
C PHE A 5 -45.67 34.65 0.82
N PHE A 6 -46.18 33.99 -0.20
CA PHE A 6 -45.57 33.30 -1.33
C PHE A 6 -44.95 34.32 -2.29
N LEU A 7 -43.84 34.02 -2.91
CA LEU A 7 -43.58 34.51 -4.25
C LEU A 7 -42.73 33.50 -5.05
N LEU A 8 -43.42 32.91 -5.99
CA LEU A 8 -42.90 32.07 -7.09
C LEU A 8 -42.36 33.01 -8.17
N PHE A 9 -41.13 32.80 -8.63
CA PHE A 9 -40.61 33.46 -9.84
C PHE A 9 -40.17 32.42 -10.85
N CYS A 10 -41.04 32.16 -11.83
CA CYS A 10 -40.74 31.49 -13.06
C CYS A 10 -39.98 32.44 -13.99
N LEU A 11 -38.83 32.06 -14.50
CA LEU A 11 -38.24 32.74 -15.66
C LEU A 11 -37.96 31.70 -16.77
N LEU A 12 -38.79 31.76 -17.78
CA LEU A 12 -38.62 31.18 -19.10
C LEU A 12 -37.57 32.00 -19.86
N ILE A 13 -36.53 31.37 -20.37
CA ILE A 13 -35.66 31.96 -21.41
C ILE A 13 -35.65 31.05 -22.62
N ALA A 14 -36.01 31.68 -23.72
CA ALA A 14 -36.21 31.13 -25.04
C ALA A 14 -34.93 30.63 -25.72
N VAL A 15 -35.09 29.54 -26.45
CA VAL A 15 -34.11 29.02 -27.44
C VAL A 15 -34.12 29.98 -28.63
N SER A 16 -32.97 30.55 -28.95
CA SER A 16 -32.73 31.23 -30.23
C SER A 16 -31.67 30.43 -31.01
N ALA A 17 -32.14 29.80 -32.06
CA ALA A 17 -31.31 29.12 -33.03
C ALA A 17 -30.64 30.17 -33.97
N CYS A 18 -29.34 30.23 -34.00
CA CYS A 18 -28.62 30.97 -35.03
C CYS A 18 -27.82 29.97 -35.89
N ARG A 19 -28.31 29.75 -37.10
CA ARG A 19 -27.58 29.08 -38.18
C ARG A 19 -26.50 30.04 -38.68
N GLN A 20 -25.23 29.65 -38.62
CA GLN A 20 -24.17 30.27 -39.39
C GLN A 20 -23.39 29.25 -40.21
N SER A 21 -23.34 29.61 -41.44
CA SER A 21 -22.67 29.09 -42.66
C SER A 21 -21.29 28.43 -42.40
N MET A 22 -21.13 27.23 -42.96
CA MET A 22 -19.83 26.59 -43.18
C MET A 22 -18.97 27.42 -44.17
N ARG A 23 -17.81 27.84 -43.73
CA ARG A 23 -16.67 28.14 -44.59
C ARG A 23 -15.61 27.07 -44.32
N THR A 24 -15.33 26.28 -45.32
CA THR A 24 -14.21 25.33 -45.39
C THR A 24 -12.90 26.11 -45.42
N VAL A 25 -12.03 25.82 -44.42
CA VAL A 25 -10.63 26.23 -44.39
C VAL A 25 -9.79 24.97 -44.63
N PRO A 26 -8.72 25.00 -45.45
CA PRO A 26 -7.90 23.82 -45.73
C PRO A 26 -7.16 23.40 -44.45
N ALA A 27 -7.06 22.09 -44.23
CA ALA A 27 -6.32 21.49 -43.15
C ALA A 27 -4.80 21.67 -43.41
N ASP A 28 -4.17 22.55 -42.65
CA ASP A 28 -2.73 22.50 -42.41
C ASP A 28 -2.48 21.41 -41.36
N ASN A 29 -1.69 20.43 -41.75
CA ASN A 29 -1.27 19.29 -40.94
C ASN A 29 -0.06 19.72 -40.07
N PRO A 30 -0.20 19.92 -38.74
CA PRO A 30 0.98 20.08 -37.91
C PRO A 30 1.64 18.72 -37.78
N ARG A 31 2.85 18.58 -38.31
CA ARG A 31 3.76 17.50 -37.95
C ARG A 31 4.00 17.56 -36.45
N GLN A 32 3.35 16.68 -35.71
CA GLN A 32 3.75 16.34 -34.36
C GLN A 32 5.08 15.59 -34.44
N GLY A 33 6.16 16.27 -34.13
CA GLY A 33 7.42 15.65 -33.81
C GLY A 33 7.26 15.04 -32.40
N THR A 34 7.08 13.74 -32.31
CA THR A 34 7.34 13.00 -31.07
C THR A 34 8.80 13.18 -30.74
N THR A 35 9.10 13.55 -29.50
CA THR A 35 10.49 13.64 -29.04
C THR A 35 11.10 12.24 -29.05
N GLU A 36 12.40 12.11 -29.30
CA GLU A 36 13.10 10.82 -29.33
C GLU A 36 12.91 10.04 -28.01
N GLU A 37 12.68 10.74 -26.94
CA GLU A 37 12.42 10.20 -25.60
C GLU A 37 11.02 9.56 -25.48
N GLU A 38 9.97 10.17 -26.04
CA GLU A 38 8.62 9.58 -26.09
C GLU A 38 8.58 8.35 -27.02
N ALA A 39 9.29 8.39 -28.15
CA ALA A 39 9.39 7.25 -29.05
C ALA A 39 10.18 6.07 -28.42
N SER A 40 11.19 6.34 -27.58
CA SER A 40 11.95 5.31 -26.87
C SER A 40 11.12 4.64 -25.78
N VAL A 41 10.27 5.41 -25.08
CA VAL A 41 9.37 4.91 -24.03
C VAL A 41 8.25 4.06 -24.65
N GLU A 42 7.61 4.50 -25.72
CA GLU A 42 6.58 3.73 -26.42
C GLU A 42 7.14 2.42 -27.00
N SER A 43 8.33 2.45 -27.60
CA SER A 43 9.00 1.25 -28.13
C SER A 43 9.34 0.25 -27.00
N PHE A 44 9.69 0.75 -25.83
CA PHE A 44 9.98 -0.09 -24.66
C PHE A 44 8.71 -0.79 -24.12
N TYR A 45 7.57 -0.09 -24.08
CA TYR A 45 6.29 -0.69 -23.70
C TYR A 45 5.78 -1.70 -24.73
N ASP A 46 6.03 -1.48 -26.01
CA ASP A 46 5.68 -2.43 -27.06
C ASP A 46 6.60 -3.66 -27.05
N GLU A 47 7.88 -3.52 -26.72
CA GLU A 47 8.79 -4.65 -26.51
C GLU A 47 8.43 -5.44 -25.23
N GLN A 48 8.06 -4.79 -24.15
CA GLN A 48 7.57 -5.44 -22.94
C GLN A 48 6.28 -6.21 -23.19
N LYS A 49 5.30 -5.61 -23.88
CA LYS A 49 4.08 -6.27 -24.33
C LYS A 49 4.35 -7.46 -25.25
N ALA A 50 5.33 -7.32 -26.15
CA ALA A 50 5.74 -8.38 -27.06
C ALA A 50 6.54 -9.50 -26.33
N SER A 51 7.28 -9.18 -25.28
CA SER A 51 7.97 -10.17 -24.41
C SER A 51 6.99 -10.89 -23.49
N GLU A 52 5.98 -10.20 -22.98
CA GLU A 52 4.87 -10.78 -22.21
C GLU A 52 4.03 -11.74 -23.07
N ALA A 53 3.80 -11.40 -24.35
CA ALA A 53 3.09 -12.26 -25.31
C ALA A 53 3.92 -13.45 -25.81
N ARG A 54 5.25 -13.43 -25.71
CA ARG A 54 6.15 -14.54 -26.09
C ARG A 54 6.48 -15.48 -24.93
N ASN A 55 6.34 -15.00 -23.69
CA ASN A 55 6.47 -15.81 -22.48
C ASN A 55 5.06 -16.17 -22.00
N GLU A 56 4.47 -17.23 -22.55
CA GLU A 56 3.40 -17.98 -21.90
C GLU A 56 3.96 -18.66 -20.65
N GLN A 57 4.45 -17.88 -19.69
CA GLN A 57 4.61 -18.33 -18.33
C GLN A 57 3.26 -18.20 -17.65
N PRO A 58 2.86 -19.22 -16.85
CA PRO A 58 1.52 -19.26 -16.27
C PRO A 58 1.29 -18.01 -15.40
N ALA A 59 0.04 -17.55 -15.32
CA ALA A 59 -0.48 -16.38 -14.59
C ALA A 59 -0.01 -16.22 -13.11
N THR A 60 0.81 -17.13 -12.61
CA THR A 60 1.47 -17.13 -11.30
C THR A 60 2.55 -16.07 -11.15
N ASN A 61 3.24 -15.66 -12.22
CA ASN A 61 4.36 -14.70 -12.09
C ASN A 61 3.87 -13.24 -11.93
N ILE A 62 2.73 -12.87 -12.49
CA ILE A 62 2.14 -11.53 -12.30
C ILE A 62 1.68 -11.31 -10.85
N ARG A 63 1.39 -12.39 -10.12
CA ARG A 63 0.91 -12.37 -8.71
C ARG A 63 2.01 -12.27 -7.66
N MET A 64 3.28 -12.19 -8.03
CA MET A 64 4.39 -12.21 -7.07
C MET A 64 5.28 -10.96 -7.13
N MET A 65 4.92 -9.97 -7.94
CA MET A 65 5.70 -8.73 -8.09
C MET A 65 5.75 -7.91 -6.80
N GLU A 66 4.81 -8.13 -5.89
CA GLU A 66 4.74 -7.48 -4.59
C GLU A 66 5.72 -8.07 -3.57
N LEU A 67 6.33 -9.24 -3.84
CA LEU A 67 7.15 -9.92 -2.85
C LEU A 67 8.58 -9.38 -2.84
N PRO A 68 9.11 -9.00 -1.67
CA PRO A 68 10.54 -8.73 -1.50
C PRO A 68 11.42 -9.96 -1.73
N ALA A 69 12.70 -9.72 -1.96
CA ALA A 69 13.70 -10.78 -2.00
C ALA A 69 13.77 -11.56 -0.67
N PRO A 70 14.16 -12.86 -0.70
CA PRO A 70 14.30 -13.66 0.52
C PRO A 70 15.32 -13.09 1.49
N LEU A 71 14.97 -12.97 2.76
CA LEU A 71 15.85 -12.47 3.82
C LEU A 71 16.89 -13.52 4.21
N LYS A 72 18.16 -13.11 4.36
CA LYS A 72 19.28 -13.98 4.72
C LYS A 72 19.86 -13.67 6.10
N ASP A 73 19.60 -12.50 6.65
CA ASP A 73 20.20 -11.94 7.86
C ASP A 73 19.36 -12.17 9.13
N ARG A 74 18.14 -12.64 8.99
CA ARG A 74 17.18 -12.82 10.08
C ARG A 74 16.25 -14.01 9.85
N PRO A 75 15.57 -14.54 10.90
CA PRO A 75 14.59 -15.60 10.73
C PRO A 75 13.44 -15.18 9.81
N GLU A 76 13.12 -16.05 8.86
CA GLU A 76 12.03 -15.86 7.93
C GLU A 76 11.21 -17.14 7.77
N GLN A 77 9.89 -17.02 7.93
CA GLN A 77 8.92 -18.04 7.57
C GLN A 77 7.86 -17.38 6.68
N ILE A 78 7.76 -17.84 5.44
CA ILE A 78 6.77 -17.33 4.49
C ILE A 78 5.42 -17.99 4.75
N LEU A 79 4.41 -17.17 5.04
CA LEU A 79 3.02 -17.56 5.25
C LEU A 79 2.16 -16.96 4.14
N ARG A 80 1.49 -17.82 3.35
CA ARG A 80 0.63 -17.37 2.24
C ARG A 80 -0.81 -17.36 2.69
N LYS A 81 -1.38 -16.17 2.82
CA LYS A 81 -2.79 -15.96 3.16
C LYS A 81 -3.61 -15.66 1.91
N LYS A 82 -4.93 -15.67 2.01
CA LYS A 82 -5.83 -15.43 0.87
C LYS A 82 -5.62 -14.08 0.21
N GLY A 83 -5.37 -13.03 0.99
CA GLY A 83 -5.25 -11.64 0.54
C GLY A 83 -3.84 -11.06 0.59
N PHE A 84 -2.86 -11.75 1.19
CA PHE A 84 -1.52 -11.23 1.42
C PHE A 84 -0.51 -12.34 1.73
N THR A 85 0.76 -12.01 1.64
CA THR A 85 1.88 -12.87 2.05
C THR A 85 2.64 -12.23 3.19
N ILE A 86 3.07 -13.03 4.16
CA ILE A 86 3.82 -12.59 5.35
C ILE A 86 5.20 -13.23 5.36
N SER A 87 6.23 -12.44 5.62
CA SER A 87 7.51 -12.94 6.13
C SER A 87 7.49 -12.85 7.64
N TYR A 88 7.25 -13.96 8.32
CA TYR A 88 7.15 -14.00 9.79
C TYR A 88 8.49 -14.24 10.45
N ASN A 89 8.74 -13.52 11.57
CA ASN A 89 9.96 -13.66 12.34
C ASN A 89 9.68 -14.27 13.73
N LYS A 90 10.05 -15.53 13.91
CA LYS A 90 9.86 -16.25 15.18
C LYS A 90 10.61 -15.66 16.39
N LYS A 91 11.69 -14.87 16.15
CA LYS A 91 12.46 -14.22 17.21
C LYS A 91 11.70 -13.00 17.75
N THR A 92 11.19 -12.15 16.87
CA THR A 92 10.47 -10.94 17.23
C THR A 92 8.99 -11.18 17.50
N LYS A 93 8.42 -12.28 16.97
CA LYS A 93 7.01 -12.68 17.01
C LYS A 93 6.06 -11.69 16.32
N VAL A 94 6.61 -10.98 15.35
CA VAL A 94 5.89 -10.09 14.44
C VAL A 94 6.44 -10.34 13.01
N PRO A 95 5.77 -9.88 11.94
CA PRO A 95 6.30 -10.02 10.60
C PRO A 95 7.61 -9.23 10.41
N ASN A 96 8.49 -9.68 9.51
CA ASN A 96 9.52 -8.84 8.93
C ASN A 96 8.87 -7.87 7.94
N TRP A 97 7.98 -8.40 7.11
CA TRP A 97 7.15 -7.65 6.16
C TRP A 97 5.85 -8.42 5.87
N VAL A 98 4.86 -7.67 5.37
CA VAL A 98 3.61 -8.18 4.80
C VAL A 98 3.42 -7.51 3.44
N ALA A 99 3.15 -8.31 2.40
CA ALA A 99 3.03 -7.86 1.02
C ALA A 99 1.70 -8.27 0.40
N TRP A 100 1.08 -7.38 -0.39
CA TRP A 100 -0.14 -7.67 -1.12
C TRP A 100 -0.33 -6.81 -2.36
N HIS A 101 -1.01 -7.39 -3.34
CA HIS A 101 -1.48 -6.70 -4.53
C HIS A 101 -2.89 -6.15 -4.28
N LEU A 102 -3.01 -4.85 -4.06
CA LEU A 102 -4.28 -4.18 -3.82
C LEU A 102 -4.91 -3.72 -5.13
N THR A 103 -5.90 -4.45 -5.62
CA THR A 103 -6.66 -4.04 -6.81
C THR A 103 -7.79 -3.08 -6.46
N LYS A 104 -8.27 -2.32 -7.43
CA LYS A 104 -9.49 -1.50 -7.31
C LYS A 104 -10.68 -2.32 -6.79
N SER A 105 -10.86 -3.55 -7.25
CA SER A 105 -11.95 -4.43 -6.82
C SER A 105 -11.83 -4.83 -5.34
N HIS A 106 -10.62 -5.03 -4.82
CA HIS A 106 -10.37 -5.38 -3.42
C HIS A 106 -10.74 -4.25 -2.44
N THR A 107 -10.77 -2.99 -2.92
CA THR A 107 -11.17 -1.85 -2.08
C THR A 107 -12.68 -1.76 -1.84
N TYR A 108 -13.45 -2.62 -2.52
CA TYR A 108 -14.89 -2.74 -2.35
C TYR A 108 -15.24 -4.13 -1.81
N GLY A 109 -16.21 -4.20 -0.92
CA GLY A 109 -16.65 -5.47 -0.36
C GLY A 109 -17.61 -5.28 0.80
N ARG A 110 -18.27 -6.38 1.19
CA ARG A 110 -19.32 -6.38 2.22
C ARG A 110 -18.89 -6.98 3.54
N MET A 111 -17.70 -7.58 3.61
CA MET A 111 -17.20 -8.19 4.85
C MET A 111 -16.95 -7.10 5.89
N GLN A 112 -17.37 -7.38 7.12
CA GLN A 112 -17.33 -6.42 8.22
C GLN A 112 -16.35 -6.87 9.29
N ARG A 113 -15.40 -6.02 9.64
CA ARG A 113 -14.36 -6.29 10.65
C ARG A 113 -14.90 -6.56 12.07
N HIS A 114 -16.09 -6.06 12.41
CA HIS A 114 -16.66 -6.21 13.75
C HIS A 114 -17.09 -7.65 14.09
N ASN A 115 -17.13 -8.53 13.09
CA ASN A 115 -17.41 -9.95 13.28
C ASN A 115 -16.14 -10.76 13.54
N GLU A 116 -14.97 -10.15 13.46
CA GLU A 116 -13.68 -10.83 13.55
C GLU A 116 -13.02 -10.61 14.90
N VAL A 117 -12.33 -11.63 15.38
CA VAL A 117 -11.52 -11.61 16.60
C VAL A 117 -10.07 -11.89 16.27
N PHE A 118 -9.16 -11.23 17.00
CA PHE A 118 -7.75 -11.50 16.88
C PHE A 118 -7.43 -12.91 17.40
N THR A 119 -6.77 -13.71 16.59
CA THR A 119 -6.44 -15.10 16.91
C THR A 119 -4.97 -15.41 16.64
N PRO A 120 -4.36 -16.31 17.43
CA PRO A 120 -3.04 -16.85 17.10
C PRO A 120 -3.05 -17.52 15.73
N ASP A 121 -1.94 -17.39 15.00
CA ASP A 121 -1.75 -18.08 13.73
C ASP A 121 -1.17 -19.48 14.00
N ASP A 122 -1.91 -20.52 13.68
CA ASP A 122 -1.48 -21.90 13.93
C ASP A 122 -0.34 -22.37 13.03
N GLU A 123 -0.09 -21.66 11.94
CA GLU A 123 1.07 -21.93 11.08
C GLU A 123 2.40 -21.47 11.68
N VAL A 124 2.39 -20.62 12.73
CA VAL A 124 3.61 -20.21 13.40
C VAL A 124 3.83 -20.96 14.71
N PRO A 125 5.09 -21.36 15.02
CA PRO A 125 5.39 -22.15 16.21
C PRO A 125 5.25 -21.32 17.49
N SER A 126 4.91 -22.01 18.61
CA SER A 126 4.98 -21.41 19.95
C SER A 126 6.45 -21.26 20.40
N PRO A 127 6.77 -20.23 21.23
CA PRO A 127 5.89 -19.15 21.68
C PRO A 127 5.62 -18.13 20.57
N ARG A 128 4.36 -17.79 20.35
CA ARG A 128 3.86 -16.83 19.37
C ARG A 128 3.01 -15.75 20.05
N ALA A 129 2.74 -14.65 19.36
CA ALA A 129 1.88 -13.59 19.87
C ALA A 129 0.43 -14.09 20.07
N ILE A 130 -0.18 -13.70 21.18
CA ILE A 130 -1.56 -13.99 21.56
C ILE A 130 -2.23 -12.73 22.10
N ASP A 131 -3.55 -12.75 22.26
CA ASP A 131 -4.33 -11.60 22.71
C ASP A 131 -3.89 -11.08 24.10
N ASP A 132 -3.56 -11.97 25.03
CA ASP A 132 -3.09 -11.62 26.38
C ASP A 132 -1.80 -10.80 26.37
N ASP A 133 -0.94 -10.92 25.35
CA ASP A 133 0.29 -10.12 25.27
C ASP A 133 -0.02 -8.63 25.07
N TYR A 134 -1.15 -8.32 24.46
CA TYR A 134 -1.58 -6.95 24.15
C TYR A 134 -2.47 -6.33 25.24
N TYR A 135 -3.20 -7.14 25.99
CA TYR A 135 -4.27 -6.70 26.90
C TYR A 135 -3.84 -5.63 27.91
N THR A 136 -2.62 -5.73 28.46
CA THR A 136 -2.09 -4.77 29.44
C THR A 136 -0.96 -3.90 28.89
N SER A 137 -0.68 -3.97 27.59
CA SER A 137 0.54 -3.44 27.01
C SER A 137 0.53 -1.94 26.72
N ARG A 138 -0.62 -1.29 26.68
CA ARG A 138 -0.87 0.08 26.15
C ARG A 138 -0.60 0.23 24.65
N TYR A 139 -0.40 -0.87 23.93
CA TYR A 139 -0.30 -0.88 22.47
C TYR A 139 -1.56 -1.48 21.87
N ASP A 140 -1.95 -0.94 20.71
CA ASP A 140 -2.98 -1.51 19.89
C ASP A 140 -2.46 -2.74 19.13
N ARG A 141 -3.38 -3.57 18.70
CA ARG A 141 -3.16 -4.62 17.70
C ARG A 141 -3.15 -3.99 16.32
N GLY A 142 -1.98 -3.45 15.93
CA GLY A 142 -1.81 -2.74 14.65
C GLY A 142 -1.69 -3.72 13.49
N HIS A 143 -2.57 -3.60 12.50
CA HIS A 143 -2.51 -4.41 11.29
C HIS A 143 -1.38 -3.96 10.37
N MET A 144 -0.71 -4.93 9.72
CA MET A 144 0.17 -4.65 8.60
C MET A 144 -0.64 -4.62 7.29
N CYS A 145 -1.22 -5.75 6.86
CA CYS A 145 -2.25 -5.73 5.82
C CYS A 145 -3.60 -5.43 6.49
N PRO A 146 -4.27 -4.30 6.18
CA PRO A 146 -5.45 -3.86 6.91
C PRO A 146 -6.71 -4.65 6.54
N ALA A 147 -7.62 -4.80 7.51
CA ALA A 147 -8.94 -5.38 7.28
C ALA A 147 -9.73 -4.64 6.16
N GLY A 148 -9.46 -3.33 5.99
CA GLY A 148 -10.07 -2.51 4.95
C GLY A 148 -9.77 -2.96 3.52
N ASP A 149 -8.62 -3.63 3.30
CA ASP A 149 -8.16 -4.12 2.01
C ASP A 149 -8.62 -5.57 1.75
N ASN A 150 -9.27 -6.20 2.74
CA ASN A 150 -9.72 -7.60 2.70
C ASN A 150 -11.25 -7.77 2.73
N LYS A 151 -12.03 -6.69 2.49
CA LYS A 151 -13.49 -6.71 2.51
C LYS A 151 -14.13 -7.53 1.39
N TRP A 152 -13.37 -7.92 0.40
CA TRP A 152 -13.81 -8.63 -0.80
C TRP A 152 -14.02 -10.13 -0.57
N ASP A 153 -13.39 -10.72 0.47
CA ASP A 153 -13.45 -12.16 0.75
C ASP A 153 -13.49 -12.41 2.26
N ALA A 154 -14.33 -13.34 2.70
CA ALA A 154 -14.52 -13.65 4.12
C ALA A 154 -13.28 -14.31 4.77
N GLN A 155 -12.54 -15.14 4.02
CA GLN A 155 -11.31 -15.76 4.50
C GLN A 155 -10.21 -14.71 4.60
N ALA A 156 -10.01 -13.88 3.57
CA ALA A 156 -9.04 -12.79 3.60
C ALA A 156 -9.29 -11.84 4.78
N MET A 157 -10.57 -11.53 5.06
CA MET A 157 -10.97 -10.72 6.22
C MET A 157 -10.54 -11.40 7.53
N ARG A 158 -10.90 -12.67 7.76
CA ARG A 158 -10.51 -13.40 8.99
C ARG A 158 -9.01 -13.50 9.15
N GLU A 159 -8.29 -13.83 8.07
CA GLU A 159 -6.83 -13.96 8.11
C GLU A 159 -6.11 -12.66 8.44
N SER A 160 -6.70 -11.49 8.12
CA SER A 160 -6.11 -10.20 8.50
C SER A 160 -6.03 -9.99 10.01
N PHE A 161 -6.83 -10.72 10.82
CA PHE A 161 -6.84 -10.68 12.29
C PHE A 161 -5.92 -11.74 12.94
N LEU A 162 -5.14 -12.49 12.15
CA LEU A 162 -4.11 -13.38 12.70
C LEU A 162 -2.95 -12.58 13.29
N PHE A 163 -2.46 -12.96 14.48
CA PHE A 163 -1.35 -12.25 15.14
C PHE A 163 -0.05 -12.24 14.32
N SER A 164 0.11 -13.11 13.33
CA SER A 164 1.22 -13.06 12.37
C SER A 164 1.20 -11.81 11.49
N ASN A 165 0.05 -11.15 11.33
CA ASN A 165 -0.16 -9.88 10.60
C ASN A 165 -0.16 -8.65 11.53
N ILE A 166 0.08 -8.82 12.84
CA ILE A 166 -0.16 -7.78 13.84
C ILE A 166 1.14 -7.39 14.53
N CYS A 167 1.32 -6.07 14.73
CA CYS A 167 2.41 -5.51 15.52
C CYS A 167 1.89 -4.67 16.69
N PRO A 168 2.62 -4.58 17.83
CA PRO A 168 2.34 -3.60 18.87
C PRO A 168 2.49 -2.18 18.32
N GLN A 169 1.38 -1.47 18.16
CA GLN A 169 1.33 -0.14 17.55
C GLN A 169 0.79 0.91 18.51
N ASN A 170 1.39 2.09 18.55
CA ASN A 170 0.88 3.19 19.36
C ASN A 170 -0.54 3.56 18.93
N HIS A 171 -1.44 3.77 19.90
CA HIS A 171 -2.86 4.06 19.64
C HIS A 171 -3.06 5.29 18.74
N GLY A 172 -2.33 6.38 19.01
CA GLY A 172 -2.43 7.61 18.21
C GLY A 172 -2.07 7.35 16.75
N LEU A 173 -0.91 6.72 16.52
CA LEU A 173 -0.46 6.36 15.17
C LEU A 173 -1.47 5.43 14.47
N ASN A 174 -1.85 4.33 15.13
CA ASN A 174 -2.76 3.33 14.55
C ASN A 174 -4.11 3.93 14.12
N LYS A 175 -4.67 4.79 14.97
CA LYS A 175 -5.99 5.38 14.74
C LYS A 175 -6.01 6.51 13.71
N ASN A 176 -4.91 7.26 13.60
CA ASN A 176 -4.83 8.46 12.78
C ASN A 176 -3.91 8.24 11.56
N GLU A 177 -2.63 8.60 11.64
CA GLU A 177 -1.74 8.73 10.48
C GLU A 177 -1.53 7.42 9.72
N TRP A 178 -1.46 6.27 10.42
CA TRP A 178 -1.35 4.97 9.75
C TRP A 178 -2.63 4.61 9.01
N ASN A 179 -3.79 4.83 9.64
CA ASN A 179 -5.09 4.66 9.00
C ASN A 179 -5.28 5.61 7.80
N ASP A 180 -4.81 6.87 7.91
CA ASP A 180 -4.88 7.82 6.79
C ASP A 180 -4.04 7.34 5.60
N LEU A 181 -2.84 6.80 5.84
CA LEU A 181 -2.02 6.20 4.80
C LEU A 181 -2.70 4.95 4.17
N GLU A 182 -3.36 4.12 4.97
CA GLU A 182 -4.15 2.98 4.45
C GLU A 182 -5.30 3.45 3.56
N ILE A 183 -5.99 4.53 3.94
CA ILE A 183 -7.04 5.15 3.12
C ILE A 183 -6.44 5.64 1.80
N LYS A 184 -5.29 6.31 1.84
CA LYS A 184 -4.58 6.76 0.64
C LYS A 184 -4.20 5.62 -0.30
N CYS A 185 -3.64 4.53 0.21
CA CYS A 185 -3.34 3.35 -0.60
C CYS A 185 -4.59 2.82 -1.33
N ARG A 186 -5.75 2.79 -0.66
CA ARG A 186 -7.02 2.41 -1.31
C ARG A 186 -7.49 3.43 -2.36
N GLU A 187 -7.27 4.73 -2.15
CA GLU A 187 -7.55 5.77 -3.14
C GLU A 187 -6.69 5.57 -4.38
N TRP A 188 -5.39 5.37 -4.23
CA TRP A 188 -4.45 5.07 -5.32
C TRP A 188 -4.82 3.79 -6.08
N ALA A 189 -5.17 2.72 -5.37
CA ALA A 189 -5.65 1.49 -6.02
C ALA A 189 -6.92 1.71 -6.86
N ARG A 190 -7.82 2.61 -6.44
CA ARG A 190 -9.02 2.97 -7.20
C ARG A 190 -8.70 3.82 -8.43
N GLU A 191 -7.76 4.73 -8.30
CA GLU A 191 -7.32 5.65 -9.35
C GLU A 191 -6.51 4.92 -10.42
N PHE A 192 -5.48 4.20 -10.00
CA PHE A 192 -4.55 3.51 -10.91
C PHE A 192 -5.02 2.10 -11.29
N GLY A 193 -6.07 1.57 -10.67
CA GLY A 193 -6.57 0.21 -10.91
C GLY A 193 -5.99 -0.83 -9.96
N ALA A 194 -4.71 -0.74 -9.63
CA ALA A 194 -4.02 -1.54 -8.61
C ALA A 194 -2.74 -0.86 -8.12
N VAL A 195 -2.27 -1.25 -6.93
CA VAL A 195 -0.95 -0.95 -6.38
C VAL A 195 -0.41 -2.19 -5.66
N ASP A 196 0.91 -2.37 -5.68
CA ASP A 196 1.61 -3.38 -4.91
C ASP A 196 2.13 -2.74 -3.63
N ILE A 197 1.87 -3.35 -2.48
CA ILE A 197 2.18 -2.77 -1.17
C ILE A 197 3.01 -3.75 -0.35
N VAL A 198 4.07 -3.26 0.25
CA VAL A 198 4.84 -3.96 1.29
C VAL A 198 4.91 -3.09 2.51
N CYS A 199 4.61 -3.62 3.69
CA CYS A 199 4.81 -2.89 4.93
C CYS A 199 5.31 -3.79 6.06
N GLY A 200 5.90 -3.18 7.07
CA GLY A 200 6.41 -3.92 8.20
C GLY A 200 6.98 -3.03 9.30
N PRO A 201 7.45 -3.66 10.39
CA PRO A 201 8.10 -2.98 11.50
C PRO A 201 9.55 -2.60 11.17
N VAL A 202 10.01 -1.53 11.79
CA VAL A 202 11.42 -1.12 11.82
C VAL A 202 11.91 -1.20 13.27
N PHE A 203 13.09 -1.78 13.47
CA PHE A 203 13.77 -1.92 14.75
C PHE A 203 15.18 -1.32 14.69
N GLY A 204 15.74 -0.97 15.86
CA GLY A 204 17.11 -0.51 15.97
C GLY A 204 17.34 0.94 15.52
N LEU A 205 16.31 1.78 15.55
CA LEU A 205 16.43 3.21 15.26
C LEU A 205 17.00 4.04 16.43
N HIS A 206 17.29 3.40 17.55
CA HIS A 206 17.84 4.06 18.73
C HIS A 206 19.35 3.86 18.80
N ASP A 207 20.10 4.95 18.93
CA ASP A 207 21.58 4.98 19.02
C ASP A 207 22.17 4.36 20.30
N ASN A 208 21.34 3.93 21.22
CA ASN A 208 21.78 3.32 22.46
C ASN A 208 21.42 1.84 22.49
N GLU A 209 22.30 1.02 23.08
CA GLU A 209 22.09 -0.40 23.41
C GLU A 209 20.90 -0.62 24.37
N MET A 210 19.84 0.17 24.25
CA MET A 210 18.63 -0.03 25.01
C MET A 210 18.03 -1.38 24.66
N GLN A 211 17.81 -2.17 25.67
CA GLN A 211 17.17 -3.47 25.55
C GLN A 211 15.87 -3.32 24.74
N GLN A 212 15.74 -4.12 23.67
CA GLN A 212 14.55 -4.15 22.81
C GLN A 212 13.28 -4.24 23.66
N LYS A 213 12.38 -3.28 23.50
CA LYS A 213 11.11 -3.27 24.21
C LYS A 213 10.22 -4.42 23.76
N THR A 214 9.61 -5.11 24.70
CA THR A 214 8.68 -6.23 24.44
C THR A 214 7.41 -6.09 25.25
N ILE A 215 6.33 -6.73 24.79
CA ILE A 215 5.07 -6.85 25.52
C ILE A 215 4.75 -8.31 25.84
N GLY A 216 3.94 -8.49 26.86
CA GLY A 216 3.36 -9.77 27.25
C GLY A 216 4.37 -10.83 27.69
N LYS A 217 3.84 -11.99 28.05
CA LYS A 217 4.64 -13.14 28.51
C LYS A 217 5.45 -13.78 27.38
N ASN A 218 4.96 -13.65 26.14
CA ASN A 218 5.64 -14.20 24.96
C ASN A 218 6.76 -13.29 24.44
N LYS A 219 6.98 -12.10 25.04
CA LYS A 219 8.04 -11.17 24.64
C LYS A 219 7.92 -10.75 23.18
N VAL A 220 6.73 -10.31 22.75
CA VAL A 220 6.49 -9.76 21.42
C VAL A 220 7.23 -8.42 21.30
N TRP A 221 8.06 -8.26 20.29
CA TRP A 221 8.86 -7.04 20.10
C TRP A 221 7.99 -5.84 19.73
N VAL A 222 8.28 -4.68 20.32
CA VAL A 222 7.64 -3.41 19.99
C VAL A 222 8.49 -2.71 18.97
N PRO A 223 7.96 -2.41 17.76
CA PRO A 223 8.70 -1.67 16.73
C PRO A 223 8.99 -0.22 17.15
N ASP A 224 10.11 0.32 16.68
CA ASP A 224 10.46 1.73 16.81
C ASP A 224 9.70 2.59 15.79
N ALA A 225 9.46 2.03 14.60
CA ALA A 225 8.72 2.64 13.51
C ALA A 225 8.06 1.56 12.64
N PHE A 226 7.30 2.02 11.66
CA PHE A 226 6.72 1.18 10.61
C PHE A 226 7.05 1.78 9.24
N PHE A 227 7.43 0.92 8.31
CA PHE A 227 7.55 1.30 6.90
C PHE A 227 6.34 0.86 6.09
N LYS A 228 6.08 1.54 4.99
CA LYS A 228 5.17 1.11 3.92
C LYS A 228 5.73 1.58 2.58
N VAL A 229 5.92 0.65 1.65
CA VAL A 229 6.35 0.90 0.29
C VAL A 229 5.20 0.57 -0.65
N VAL A 230 4.94 1.45 -1.62
CA VAL A 230 3.84 1.33 -2.58
C VAL A 230 4.39 1.48 -3.98
N LEU A 231 4.11 0.51 -4.85
CA LEU A 231 4.46 0.53 -6.27
C LEU A 231 3.18 0.61 -7.12
N CYS A 232 3.14 1.56 -8.06
CA CYS A 232 2.16 1.61 -9.13
C CYS A 232 2.84 1.22 -10.44
N ARG A 233 2.35 0.16 -11.10
CA ARG A 233 2.89 -0.32 -12.38
C ARG A 233 2.14 0.19 -13.59
N LYS A 234 1.00 0.86 -13.40
CA LYS A 234 0.15 1.35 -14.50
C LYS A 234 0.72 2.63 -15.09
N GLY A 235 0.84 2.65 -16.42
CA GLY A 235 1.43 3.77 -17.14
C GLY A 235 2.92 3.85 -16.91
N TYR A 236 3.42 4.98 -16.49
CA TYR A 236 4.81 5.16 -16.09
C TYR A 236 4.98 4.64 -14.65
N PRO A 237 5.74 3.54 -14.44
CA PRO A 237 5.90 2.98 -13.11
C PRO A 237 6.51 3.99 -12.13
N LYS A 238 5.98 4.01 -10.90
CA LYS A 238 6.43 4.87 -9.81
C LYS A 238 6.31 4.16 -8.48
N ALA A 239 7.20 4.43 -7.55
CA ALA A 239 7.13 3.93 -6.19
C ALA A 239 7.24 5.07 -5.18
N ILE A 240 6.78 4.83 -3.97
CA ILE A 240 6.88 5.76 -2.85
C ILE A 240 6.98 4.99 -1.55
N GLY A 241 7.85 5.43 -0.66
CA GLY A 241 8.02 4.88 0.65
C GLY A 241 7.57 5.82 1.76
N PHE A 242 7.21 5.24 2.91
CA PHE A 242 6.85 5.98 4.11
C PHE A 242 7.47 5.32 5.34
N ILE A 243 7.95 6.13 6.29
CA ILE A 243 8.33 5.68 7.63
C ILE A 243 7.63 6.55 8.67
N TYR A 244 6.84 5.91 9.54
CA TYR A 244 6.20 6.53 10.68
C TYR A 244 6.77 5.97 11.99
N LYS A 245 7.26 6.86 12.88
CA LYS A 245 7.69 6.47 14.22
C LYS A 245 6.51 5.93 15.03
N ASN A 246 6.74 4.87 15.79
CA ASN A 246 5.72 4.24 16.63
C ASN A 246 5.42 5.05 17.90
N GLN A 247 4.86 6.23 17.74
CA GLN A 247 4.59 7.21 18.80
C GLN A 247 3.26 7.92 18.59
N GLY A 248 2.72 8.55 19.65
CA GLY A 248 1.45 9.28 19.59
C GLY A 248 1.55 10.74 19.15
N LYS A 249 2.76 11.25 18.84
CA LYS A 249 2.94 12.60 18.31
C LYS A 249 2.57 12.60 16.83
N PHE A 250 1.78 13.59 16.41
CA PHE A 250 1.38 13.77 15.00
C PHE A 250 2.59 13.84 14.07
N GLN A 251 2.49 13.14 12.93
CA GLN A 251 3.52 13.03 11.91
C GLN A 251 2.87 13.32 10.55
N ARG A 252 3.21 14.46 9.95
CA ARG A 252 2.63 14.84 8.65
C ARG A 252 3.12 13.88 7.57
N MET A 253 2.20 13.39 6.72
CA MET A 253 2.51 12.42 5.66
C MET A 253 3.69 12.87 4.77
N SER A 254 3.73 14.15 4.36
CA SER A 254 4.82 14.69 3.54
C SER A 254 6.19 14.73 4.22
N GLU A 255 6.23 14.63 5.54
CA GLU A 255 7.48 14.58 6.34
C GLU A 255 7.92 13.12 6.58
N CYS A 256 7.08 12.16 6.22
CA CYS A 256 7.31 10.73 6.38
C CYS A 256 7.58 10.02 5.05
N VAL A 257 7.75 10.77 3.96
CA VAL A 257 8.09 10.24 2.64
C VAL A 257 9.57 9.92 2.56
N TYR A 258 9.88 8.76 2.02
CA TYR A 258 11.23 8.23 1.76
C TYR A 258 11.26 7.61 0.38
N THR A 259 12.43 7.55 -0.24
CA THR A 259 12.66 6.72 -1.42
C THR A 259 12.64 5.23 -1.02
N VAL A 260 12.43 4.34 -1.97
CA VAL A 260 12.50 2.90 -1.71
C VAL A 260 13.91 2.53 -1.28
N ASP A 261 14.95 3.03 -1.99
CA ASP A 261 16.38 2.88 -1.63
C ASP A 261 16.69 3.23 -0.17
N GLU A 262 16.10 4.32 0.33
CA GLU A 262 16.28 4.72 1.72
C GLU A 262 15.68 3.72 2.70
N ILE A 263 14.50 3.17 2.37
CA ILE A 263 13.84 2.16 3.21
C ILE A 263 14.60 0.84 3.14
N GLU A 264 15.11 0.44 1.99
CA GLU A 264 15.97 -0.74 1.83
C GLU A 264 17.22 -0.65 2.70
N ARG A 265 17.91 0.48 2.63
CA ARG A 265 19.08 0.73 3.47
C ARG A 265 18.78 0.68 4.97
N ILE A 266 17.58 1.10 5.39
CA ILE A 266 17.14 1.09 6.79
C ILE A 266 16.71 -0.30 7.23
N THR A 267 16.02 -1.04 6.36
CA THR A 267 15.39 -2.32 6.70
C THR A 267 16.21 -3.54 6.33
N GLY A 268 17.13 -3.42 5.36
CA GLY A 268 17.83 -4.52 4.74
C GLY A 268 16.91 -5.44 3.93
N ILE A 269 15.76 -4.93 3.48
CA ILE A 269 14.79 -5.62 2.64
C ILE A 269 14.96 -5.08 1.22
N ASP A 270 15.15 -5.95 0.24
CA ASP A 270 15.19 -5.65 -1.18
C ASP A 270 13.77 -5.80 -1.72
N PHE A 271 13.18 -4.67 -2.17
CA PHE A 271 11.79 -4.61 -2.63
C PHE A 271 11.72 -4.75 -4.15
N TYR A 272 10.67 -5.41 -4.61
CA TYR A 272 10.32 -5.54 -6.04
C TYR A 272 11.41 -6.16 -6.95
N PRO A 273 12.19 -7.15 -6.50
CA PRO A 273 13.35 -7.72 -7.21
C PRO A 273 12.99 -8.40 -8.54
N LEU A 274 11.72 -8.42 -8.93
CA LEU A 274 11.25 -8.92 -10.21
C LEU A 274 10.98 -7.80 -11.23
N LEU A 275 11.17 -6.54 -10.86
CA LEU A 275 11.19 -5.45 -11.83
C LEU A 275 12.43 -5.58 -12.73
N ASN A 276 12.35 -4.99 -13.91
CA ASN A 276 13.55 -4.83 -14.73
C ASN A 276 14.47 -3.80 -14.04
N ASP A 277 15.77 -4.09 -13.96
CA ASP A 277 16.78 -3.30 -13.23
C ASP A 277 16.70 -1.80 -13.53
N ASN A 278 16.54 -1.41 -14.81
CA ASN A 278 16.43 0.01 -15.21
C ASN A 278 15.15 0.68 -14.69
N ILE A 279 14.06 -0.10 -14.50
CA ILE A 279 12.80 0.41 -13.95
C ILE A 279 12.93 0.48 -12.43
N GLU A 280 13.47 -0.57 -11.81
CA GLU A 280 13.72 -0.70 -10.39
C GLU A 280 14.58 0.47 -9.90
N ASP A 281 15.80 0.62 -10.41
CA ASP A 281 16.72 1.72 -10.09
C ASP A 281 16.05 3.10 -10.12
N ARG A 282 15.20 3.33 -11.14
CA ARG A 282 14.53 4.63 -11.30
C ARG A 282 13.39 4.85 -10.32
N VAL A 283 12.53 3.85 -10.10
CA VAL A 283 11.35 4.00 -9.24
C VAL A 283 11.75 4.01 -7.76
N GLU A 284 12.88 3.41 -7.42
CA GLU A 284 13.38 3.32 -6.06
C GLU A 284 14.14 4.56 -5.62
N ALA A 285 14.77 5.24 -6.57
CA ALA A 285 15.54 6.47 -6.32
C ALA A 285 14.68 7.74 -6.17
N ASP A 286 13.40 7.72 -6.57
CA ASP A 286 12.54 8.92 -6.55
C ASP A 286 11.25 8.70 -5.74
N ALA A 287 10.90 9.68 -4.90
CA ALA A 287 9.70 9.62 -4.07
C ALA A 287 9.05 11.01 -3.95
N ARG A 288 8.10 11.29 -4.83
CA ARG A 288 7.35 12.56 -4.82
C ARG A 288 5.88 12.31 -4.55
N LEU A 289 5.42 12.75 -3.36
CA LEU A 289 4.01 12.60 -2.98
C LEU A 289 3.05 13.32 -3.94
N SER A 290 3.51 14.37 -4.63
CA SER A 290 2.72 15.10 -5.63
C SER A 290 2.34 14.27 -6.87
N ASP A 291 3.03 13.18 -7.09
CA ASP A 291 2.81 12.31 -8.26
C ASP A 291 1.73 11.23 -7.98
N TRP A 292 1.19 11.23 -6.73
CA TRP A 292 0.28 10.21 -6.21
C TRP A 292 -1.14 10.74 -5.91
#